data_3aa3f79762327a5830d4dbab98c59029
#
_entry.id   3aa3f79762327a5830d4dbab98c59029
#
_cell.length_a   1.000
_cell.length_b   1.000
_cell.length_c   1.000
_cell.angle_alpha   90.00
_cell.angle_beta   90.00
_cell.angle_gamma   90.00
#
_symmetry.space_group_name_H-M   'P 1'
#
loop_
_entity.id
_entity.type
_entity.pdbx_description
1 polymer ?
#
loop_
_entity_poly.entity_id
_entity_poly.type
_entity_poly.pdbx_seq_one_letter_code
_entity_poly.pdbx_strand_id
1 'polypeptide(L)'
;TRASKDSFYQAFLSNLSLNPNCENCQFSRLPRQGDISIGDFWNIEKFDKTFNDGKGTSLVLINNEHGKNLYDNCTTIEVSRNVPMSFVRETCNKTIFAPFKHHFGSKRFLNDFNRMDFSKAVYQSKNFTYDIGLVTTWFARNFGAIFTAYALYKYLENAGYSVLMIRKPKELWTDGYNAPERNPIALNFGARKYQISKEYSLDAAPNIEFLNKSCDTFLIGSDQLWNPKVYAYKYYFFLDFVDAEKRKISYATSVGAPH
;
A
#
# COMPACT_ATOMS: atom_id res chain seq x y z
N THR A 1 3.44 -4.11 -25.18
CA THR A 1 3.84 -5.51 -25.31
C THR A 1 2.67 -6.44 -24.94
N ARG A 2 2.59 -7.65 -25.50
CA ARG A 2 1.55 -8.65 -25.14
C ARG A 2 1.54 -8.94 -23.63
N ALA A 3 2.71 -9.00 -23.00
CA ALA A 3 2.85 -9.24 -21.57
C ALA A 3 2.13 -8.19 -20.69
N SER A 4 2.11 -6.91 -21.08
CA SER A 4 1.43 -5.88 -20.29
C SER A 4 -0.10 -5.99 -20.30
N LYS A 5 -0.67 -6.78 -21.20
CA LYS A 5 -2.11 -7.04 -21.31
C LYS A 5 -2.52 -8.38 -20.69
N ASP A 6 -1.58 -9.26 -20.44
CA ASP A 6 -1.84 -10.56 -19.82
C ASP A 6 -2.04 -10.40 -18.31
N SER A 7 -3.16 -10.91 -17.81
CA SER A 7 -3.54 -10.76 -16.40
C SER A 7 -2.60 -11.49 -15.45
N PHE A 8 -2.02 -12.62 -15.85
CA PHE A 8 -1.04 -13.33 -15.05
C PHE A 8 0.23 -12.47 -14.85
N TYR A 9 0.78 -11.92 -15.93
CA TYR A 9 1.93 -11.02 -15.85
C TYR A 9 1.62 -9.76 -15.04
N GLN A 10 0.40 -9.23 -15.16
CA GLN A 10 -0.01 -8.10 -14.34
C GLN A 10 -0.03 -8.44 -12.85
N ALA A 11 -0.57 -9.61 -12.47
CA ALA A 11 -0.58 -10.06 -11.09
C ALA A 11 0.84 -10.32 -10.56
N PHE A 12 1.66 -10.98 -11.36
CA PHE A 12 3.05 -11.30 -11.02
C PHE A 12 3.91 -10.04 -10.84
N LEU A 13 3.97 -9.17 -11.86
CA LEU A 13 4.81 -7.97 -11.84
C LEU A 13 4.37 -6.92 -10.79
N SER A 14 3.11 -6.96 -10.37
CA SER A 14 2.61 -6.09 -9.28
C SER A 14 2.72 -6.71 -7.89
N ASN A 15 3.28 -7.90 -7.75
CA ASN A 15 3.35 -8.65 -6.48
C ASN A 15 1.97 -8.99 -5.88
N LEU A 16 0.91 -9.01 -6.68
CA LEU A 16 -0.44 -9.38 -6.24
C LEU A 16 -0.52 -10.84 -5.80
N SER A 17 0.08 -11.73 -6.61
CA SER A 17 0.07 -13.19 -6.43
C SER A 17 1.27 -13.70 -5.63
N LEU A 18 1.99 -12.83 -4.94
CA LEU A 18 3.17 -13.21 -4.18
C LEU A 18 2.80 -14.15 -3.02
N ASN A 19 3.62 -15.18 -2.81
CA ASN A 19 3.42 -16.08 -1.67
C ASN A 19 3.55 -15.29 -0.35
N PRO A 20 2.64 -15.48 0.64
CA PRO A 20 2.69 -14.77 1.91
C PRO A 20 4.04 -14.85 2.63
N ASN A 21 4.78 -15.94 2.48
CA ASN A 21 6.09 -16.10 3.10
C ASN A 21 7.19 -15.24 2.44
N CYS A 22 6.98 -14.74 1.22
CA CYS A 22 7.97 -13.93 0.52
C CYS A 22 8.23 -12.58 1.21
N GLU A 23 7.24 -12.03 1.91
CA GLU A 23 7.39 -10.76 2.63
C GLU A 23 8.32 -10.86 3.84
N ASN A 24 8.47 -12.06 4.41
CA ASN A 24 9.33 -12.33 5.54
C ASN A 24 10.51 -13.24 5.18
N CYS A 25 10.85 -13.35 3.90
CA CYS A 25 11.89 -14.25 3.40
C CYS A 25 13.25 -13.91 4.02
N GLN A 26 13.76 -14.82 4.84
CA GLN A 26 15.07 -14.67 5.47
C GLN A 26 16.22 -14.72 4.45
N PHE A 27 16.00 -15.32 3.28
CA PHE A 27 16.98 -15.45 2.20
C PHE A 27 17.08 -14.20 1.31
N SER A 28 16.19 -13.24 1.44
CA SER A 28 16.20 -11.99 0.69
C SER A 28 16.97 -10.87 1.40
N ARG A 29 18.02 -11.21 2.14
CA ARG A 29 18.83 -10.26 2.93
C ARG A 29 20.31 -10.55 2.73
N LEU A 30 21.15 -9.57 3.00
CA LEU A 30 22.59 -9.76 3.12
C LEU A 30 22.97 -10.09 4.58
N PRO A 31 23.97 -10.97 4.80
CA PRO A 31 24.66 -11.77 3.79
C PRO A 31 23.77 -12.87 3.20
N ARG A 32 23.98 -13.19 1.93
CA ARG A 32 23.28 -14.30 1.26
C ARG A 32 23.87 -15.62 1.74
N GLN A 33 23.05 -16.69 1.76
CA GLN A 33 23.50 -18.00 2.24
C GLN A 33 24.25 -18.82 1.18
N GLY A 34 24.02 -18.57 -0.10
CA GLY A 34 24.77 -19.21 -1.17
C GLY A 34 26.15 -18.58 -1.37
N ASP A 35 27.09 -19.32 -1.92
CA ASP A 35 28.44 -18.84 -2.23
C ASP A 35 28.46 -17.71 -3.25
N ILE A 36 27.58 -17.82 -4.26
CA ILE A 36 27.33 -16.81 -5.28
C ILE A 36 25.82 -16.55 -5.39
N SER A 37 25.43 -15.28 -5.59
CA SER A 37 24.07 -14.92 -5.96
C SER A 37 24.08 -14.21 -7.30
N ILE A 38 23.22 -14.66 -8.22
CA ILE A 38 23.11 -14.10 -9.57
C ILE A 38 21.72 -13.53 -9.74
N GLY A 39 21.63 -12.38 -10.40
CA GLY A 39 20.36 -11.73 -10.73
C GLY A 39 20.51 -10.74 -11.87
N ASP A 40 19.40 -10.22 -12.38
CA ASP A 40 19.41 -9.20 -13.43
C ASP A 40 19.97 -7.88 -12.90
N PHE A 41 20.87 -7.28 -13.65
CA PHE A 41 21.42 -5.96 -13.32
C PHE A 41 20.69 -4.86 -14.10
N TRP A 42 19.54 -4.47 -13.58
CA TRP A 42 18.77 -3.35 -14.15
C TRP A 42 19.52 -2.02 -13.99
N ASN A 43 19.44 -1.18 -15.04
CA ASN A 43 20.06 0.14 -15.11
C ASN A 43 21.59 0.16 -15.09
N ILE A 44 22.26 -0.89 -15.55
CA ILE A 44 23.72 -0.91 -15.66
C ILE A 44 24.24 0.24 -16.54
N GLU A 45 23.46 0.70 -17.51
CA GLU A 45 23.78 1.83 -18.38
C GLU A 45 23.97 3.16 -17.64
N LYS A 46 23.50 3.28 -16.40
CA LYS A 46 23.78 4.43 -15.53
C LYS A 46 25.19 4.40 -14.96
N PHE A 47 25.79 3.22 -14.87
CA PHE A 47 27.17 3.04 -14.44
C PHE A 47 28.13 3.01 -15.63
N ASP A 48 27.84 2.18 -16.60
CA ASP A 48 28.64 2.02 -17.81
C ASP A 48 27.73 1.76 -19.02
N LYS A 49 27.58 2.78 -19.87
CA LYS A 49 26.75 2.69 -21.09
C LYS A 49 27.28 1.68 -22.11
N THR A 50 28.57 1.42 -22.10
CA THR A 50 29.23 0.50 -23.05
C THR A 50 29.00 -0.96 -22.68
N PHE A 51 28.55 -1.22 -21.45
CA PHE A 51 28.37 -2.57 -20.93
C PHE A 51 26.98 -3.17 -21.24
N ASN A 52 26.04 -2.36 -21.72
CA ASN A 52 24.72 -2.83 -22.11
C ASN A 52 24.68 -3.11 -23.63
N ASP A 53 24.78 -4.36 -24.00
CA ASP A 53 24.72 -4.83 -25.38
C ASP A 53 23.29 -5.17 -25.86
N GLY A 54 22.27 -4.89 -25.02
CA GLY A 54 20.88 -5.20 -25.29
C GLY A 54 20.45 -6.64 -25.06
N LYS A 55 21.37 -7.54 -24.66
CA LYS A 55 21.07 -8.95 -24.32
C LYS A 55 20.80 -9.16 -22.83
N GLY A 56 21.08 -8.16 -22.03
CA GLY A 56 20.96 -8.17 -20.58
C GLY A 56 22.30 -8.39 -19.87
N THR A 57 22.40 -7.90 -18.67
CA THR A 57 23.60 -8.01 -17.84
C THR A 57 23.26 -8.68 -16.53
N SER A 58 24.07 -9.61 -16.08
CA SER A 58 23.90 -10.27 -14.78
C SER A 58 24.66 -9.52 -13.70
N LEU A 59 24.01 -9.29 -12.57
CA LEU A 59 24.67 -8.94 -11.31
C LEU A 59 25.12 -10.22 -10.63
N VAL A 60 26.41 -10.28 -10.27
CA VAL A 60 26.99 -11.39 -9.52
C VAL A 60 27.46 -10.86 -8.17
N LEU A 61 26.88 -11.38 -7.09
CA LEU A 61 27.32 -11.14 -5.72
C LEU A 61 28.15 -12.34 -5.26
N ILE A 62 29.41 -12.11 -4.93
CA ILE A 62 30.30 -13.09 -4.35
C ILE A 62 30.17 -12.98 -2.83
N ASN A 63 29.68 -14.02 -2.18
CA ASN A 63 29.28 -13.95 -0.78
C ASN A 63 30.36 -14.47 0.19
N ASN A 64 31.34 -15.26 -0.31
CA ASN A 64 32.42 -15.85 0.50
C ASN A 64 33.62 -16.26 -0.39
N GLU A 65 34.69 -16.74 0.24
CA GLU A 65 35.90 -17.18 -0.46
C GLU A 65 35.68 -18.37 -1.41
N HIS A 66 34.77 -19.28 -1.07
CA HIS A 66 34.43 -20.39 -1.96
C HIS A 66 33.75 -19.87 -3.24
N GLY A 67 32.83 -18.94 -3.10
CA GLY A 67 32.20 -18.24 -4.23
C GLY A 67 33.22 -17.46 -5.08
N LYS A 68 34.22 -16.85 -4.43
CA LYS A 68 35.30 -16.17 -5.16
C LYS A 68 36.12 -17.15 -5.98
N ASN A 69 36.51 -18.27 -5.42
CA ASN A 69 37.23 -19.31 -6.13
C ASN A 69 36.45 -19.87 -7.33
N LEU A 70 35.13 -20.07 -7.15
CA LEU A 70 34.27 -20.51 -8.26
C LEU A 70 34.23 -19.48 -9.39
N TYR A 71 34.09 -18.21 -9.04
CA TYR A 71 34.04 -17.11 -10.00
C TYR A 71 35.36 -16.96 -10.75
N ASP A 72 36.48 -16.94 -10.03
CA ASP A 72 37.83 -16.77 -10.62
C ASP A 72 38.23 -17.93 -11.56
N ASN A 73 37.70 -19.12 -11.34
CA ASN A 73 37.93 -20.29 -12.20
C ASN A 73 36.89 -20.46 -13.32
N CYS A 74 35.92 -19.52 -13.44
CA CYS A 74 34.92 -19.60 -14.50
C CYS A 74 35.46 -19.05 -15.82
N THR A 75 35.73 -19.94 -16.76
CA THR A 75 36.38 -19.63 -18.06
C THR A 75 35.39 -19.12 -19.12
N THR A 76 34.10 -19.15 -18.84
CA THR A 76 33.04 -18.76 -19.78
C THR A 76 32.57 -17.31 -19.61
N ILE A 77 33.14 -16.56 -18.67
CA ILE A 77 32.81 -15.14 -18.49
C ILE A 77 33.55 -14.32 -19.55
N GLU A 78 32.82 -13.77 -20.49
CA GLU A 78 33.37 -12.98 -21.57
C GLU A 78 33.85 -11.60 -21.10
N VAL A 79 33.04 -10.90 -20.33
CA VAL A 79 33.35 -9.56 -19.82
C VAL A 79 32.76 -9.39 -18.41
N SER A 80 33.55 -8.78 -17.52
CA SER A 80 33.06 -8.41 -16.20
C SER A 80 33.53 -7.01 -15.78
N ARG A 81 32.82 -6.40 -14.87
CA ARG A 81 33.14 -5.11 -14.25
C ARG A 81 32.85 -5.14 -12.77
N ASN A 82 33.76 -4.63 -11.99
CA ASN A 82 33.48 -4.39 -10.57
C ASN A 82 32.61 -3.14 -10.40
N VAL A 83 31.51 -3.28 -9.69
CA VAL A 83 30.58 -2.21 -9.45
C VAL A 83 30.50 -1.95 -7.94
N PRO A 84 30.62 -0.69 -7.49
CA PRO A 84 30.51 -0.38 -6.06
C PRO A 84 29.15 -0.80 -5.50
N MET A 85 29.13 -1.39 -4.30
CA MET A 85 27.92 -1.85 -3.65
C MET A 85 26.93 -0.69 -3.37
N SER A 86 27.43 0.53 -3.17
CA SER A 86 26.60 1.75 -3.05
C SER A 86 25.75 1.95 -4.30
N PHE A 87 26.36 1.88 -5.49
CA PHE A 87 25.64 2.00 -6.76
C PHE A 87 24.61 0.88 -6.94
N VAL A 88 24.98 -0.37 -6.62
CA VAL A 88 24.06 -1.50 -6.68
C VAL A 88 22.83 -1.28 -5.77
N ARG A 89 23.04 -0.76 -4.57
CA ARG A 89 21.94 -0.44 -3.62
C ARG A 89 20.99 0.64 -4.12
N GLU A 90 21.50 1.61 -4.84
CA GLU A 90 20.72 2.74 -5.35
C GLU A 90 19.94 2.40 -6.61
N THR A 91 20.52 1.57 -7.48
CA THR A 91 20.03 1.37 -8.85
C THR A 91 19.40 0.01 -9.11
N CYS A 92 19.87 -1.04 -8.42
CA CYS A 92 19.33 -2.37 -8.58
C CYS A 92 18.05 -2.59 -7.81
N ASN A 93 17.37 -3.67 -8.18
CA ASN A 93 16.15 -4.09 -7.54
C ASN A 93 16.37 -4.29 -6.02
N LYS A 94 15.62 -3.56 -5.23
CA LYS A 94 15.69 -3.59 -3.75
C LYS A 94 15.53 -5.00 -3.16
N THR A 95 14.94 -5.92 -3.91
CA THR A 95 14.75 -7.33 -3.51
C THR A 95 16.02 -8.14 -3.35
N ILE A 96 17.15 -7.64 -3.84
CA ILE A 96 18.47 -8.21 -3.55
C ILE A 96 18.84 -8.01 -2.07
N PHE A 97 18.35 -6.96 -1.46
CA PHE A 97 18.70 -6.51 -0.12
C PHE A 97 17.59 -6.64 0.92
N ALA A 98 16.35 -6.81 0.47
CA ALA A 98 15.17 -6.92 1.31
C ALA A 98 14.10 -7.80 0.67
N PRO A 99 13.23 -8.43 1.48
CA PRO A 99 12.10 -9.18 0.98
C PRO A 99 11.17 -8.33 0.10
N PHE A 100 10.47 -8.99 -0.81
CA PHE A 100 9.39 -8.38 -1.56
C PHE A 100 8.28 -7.91 -0.63
N LYS A 101 7.69 -6.76 -0.93
CA LYS A 101 6.44 -6.35 -0.28
C LYS A 101 5.26 -6.77 -1.13
N HIS A 102 4.24 -7.28 -0.48
CA HIS A 102 2.98 -7.54 -1.12
C HIS A 102 2.37 -6.26 -1.71
N HIS A 103 1.67 -6.42 -2.80
CA HIS A 103 0.77 -5.39 -3.28
C HIS A 103 -0.36 -5.19 -2.25
N PHE A 104 -0.80 -3.96 -2.03
CA PHE A 104 -1.89 -3.67 -1.10
C PHE A 104 -3.18 -4.46 -1.42
N GLY A 105 -3.46 -4.75 -2.69
CA GLY A 105 -4.60 -5.56 -3.13
C GLY A 105 -4.41 -7.07 -3.03
N SER A 106 -3.27 -7.58 -2.51
CA SER A 106 -2.99 -9.03 -2.48
C SER A 106 -4.00 -9.81 -1.67
N LYS A 107 -4.44 -9.30 -0.52
CA LYS A 107 -5.48 -9.97 0.30
C LYS A 107 -6.79 -10.07 -0.47
N ARG A 108 -7.21 -8.99 -1.11
CA ARG A 108 -8.40 -8.98 -1.96
C ARG A 108 -8.25 -9.96 -3.11
N PHE A 109 -7.13 -9.91 -3.82
CA PHE A 109 -6.84 -10.84 -4.91
C PHE A 109 -6.96 -12.30 -4.47
N LEU A 110 -6.33 -12.68 -3.35
CA LEU A 110 -6.39 -14.04 -2.82
C LEU A 110 -7.81 -14.47 -2.42
N ASN A 111 -8.64 -13.55 -1.96
CA ASN A 111 -10.04 -13.83 -1.65
C ASN A 111 -10.91 -13.99 -2.91
N ASP A 112 -10.63 -13.19 -3.93
CA ASP A 112 -11.50 -13.06 -5.11
C ASP A 112 -11.15 -14.03 -6.24
N PHE A 113 -9.86 -14.41 -6.38
CA PHE A 113 -9.43 -15.20 -7.54
C PHE A 113 -10.08 -16.59 -7.63
N ASN A 114 -10.57 -17.15 -6.52
CA ASN A 114 -11.33 -18.40 -6.49
C ASN A 114 -12.85 -18.20 -6.64
N ARG A 115 -13.33 -16.96 -6.63
CA ARG A 115 -14.76 -16.62 -6.61
C ARG A 115 -15.23 -15.93 -7.88
N MET A 116 -14.31 -15.43 -8.67
CA MET A 116 -14.59 -14.74 -9.93
C MET A 116 -13.53 -15.05 -10.99
N ASP A 117 -13.73 -14.54 -12.20
CA ASP A 117 -12.73 -14.62 -13.26
C ASP A 117 -11.40 -14.01 -12.85
N PHE A 118 -10.31 -14.69 -13.19
CA PHE A 118 -8.95 -14.29 -12.79
C PHE A 118 -8.59 -12.88 -13.25
N SER A 119 -8.90 -12.53 -14.51
CA SER A 119 -8.59 -11.21 -15.06
C SER A 119 -9.38 -10.11 -14.34
N LYS A 120 -10.62 -10.40 -13.97
CA LYS A 120 -11.46 -9.49 -13.17
C LYS A 120 -10.91 -9.32 -11.77
N ALA A 121 -10.49 -10.40 -11.11
CA ALA A 121 -9.85 -10.34 -9.78
C ALA A 121 -8.57 -9.49 -9.82
N VAL A 122 -7.72 -9.69 -10.83
CA VAL A 122 -6.50 -8.89 -11.03
C VAL A 122 -6.82 -7.40 -11.24
N TYR A 123 -7.78 -7.11 -12.13
CA TYR A 123 -8.18 -5.75 -12.42
C TYR A 123 -8.70 -5.02 -11.18
N GLN A 124 -9.60 -5.64 -10.44
CA GLN A 124 -10.17 -5.06 -9.22
C GLN A 124 -9.09 -4.83 -8.15
N SER A 125 -8.25 -5.83 -7.91
CA SER A 125 -7.23 -5.77 -6.87
C SER A 125 -6.09 -4.79 -7.19
N LYS A 126 -5.85 -4.48 -8.46
CA LYS A 126 -4.88 -3.45 -8.87
C LYS A 126 -5.43 -2.04 -8.81
N ASN A 127 -6.70 -1.86 -9.12
CA ASN A 127 -7.28 -0.53 -9.32
C ASN A 127 -8.02 -0.03 -8.08
N PHE A 128 -8.58 -0.93 -7.28
CA PHE A 128 -9.16 -0.58 -5.99
C PHE A 128 -8.22 -1.00 -4.87
N THR A 129 -7.63 0.01 -4.26
CA THR A 129 -6.64 -0.15 -3.21
C THR A 129 -7.23 -0.78 -1.96
N TYR A 130 -8.52 -0.50 -1.69
CA TYR A 130 -9.20 -0.90 -0.48
C TYR A 130 -10.65 -1.33 -0.77
N ASP A 131 -11.13 -2.31 0.02
CA ASP A 131 -12.54 -2.70 -0.02
C ASP A 131 -13.42 -1.62 0.59
N ILE A 132 -12.93 -1.01 1.69
CA ILE A 132 -13.71 -0.07 2.50
C ILE A 132 -12.91 1.19 2.79
N GLY A 133 -13.47 2.35 2.44
CA GLY A 133 -13.07 3.66 2.95
C GLY A 133 -13.86 3.96 4.24
N LEU A 134 -13.18 3.95 5.39
CA LEU A 134 -13.81 4.20 6.70
C LEU A 134 -13.72 5.67 7.09
N VAL A 135 -14.87 6.30 7.28
CA VAL A 135 -15.03 7.70 7.73
C VAL A 135 -15.47 7.70 9.18
N THR A 136 -14.65 8.24 10.07
CA THR A 136 -14.94 8.34 11.51
C THR A 136 -14.05 9.38 12.20
N THR A 137 -14.28 9.64 13.49
CA THR A 137 -13.56 10.62 14.31
C THR A 137 -12.35 10.04 15.03
N TRP A 138 -11.51 9.31 14.35
CA TRP A 138 -10.34 8.63 14.92
C TRP A 138 -9.25 9.57 15.46
N PHE A 139 -9.29 10.86 15.14
CA PHE A 139 -8.31 11.90 15.51
C PHE A 139 -8.77 12.78 16.67
N ALA A 140 -9.96 12.57 17.23
CA ALA A 140 -10.53 13.39 18.28
C ALA A 140 -9.75 13.32 19.60
N ARG A 141 -9.92 14.32 20.48
CA ARG A 141 -9.37 14.27 21.86
C ARG A 141 -10.12 13.30 22.78
N ASN A 142 -11.26 12.81 22.33
CA ASN A 142 -12.06 11.83 23.04
C ASN A 142 -11.50 10.42 22.81
N PHE A 143 -10.95 9.82 23.84
CA PHE A 143 -10.44 8.46 23.79
C PHE A 143 -11.51 7.43 23.43
N GLY A 144 -12.77 7.64 23.84
CA GLY A 144 -13.89 6.80 23.44
C GLY A 144 -14.05 6.74 21.92
N ALA A 145 -13.98 7.88 21.23
CA ALA A 145 -14.05 7.94 19.78
C ALA A 145 -12.86 7.22 19.12
N ILE A 146 -11.65 7.37 19.68
CA ILE A 146 -10.45 6.68 19.17
C ILE A 146 -10.59 5.16 19.31
N PHE A 147 -11.04 4.67 20.47
CA PHE A 147 -11.23 3.23 20.70
C PHE A 147 -12.33 2.64 19.83
N THR A 148 -13.43 3.36 19.66
CA THR A 148 -14.53 2.92 18.80
C THR A 148 -14.11 2.85 17.33
N ALA A 149 -13.37 3.85 16.85
CA ALA A 149 -12.80 3.85 15.51
C ALA A 149 -11.84 2.68 15.31
N TYR A 150 -10.99 2.42 16.30
CA TYR A 150 -10.04 1.29 16.26
C TYR A 150 -10.73 -0.07 16.28
N ALA A 151 -11.74 -0.22 17.13
CA ALA A 151 -12.49 -1.47 17.21
C ALA A 151 -13.20 -1.79 15.89
N LEU A 152 -13.85 -0.80 15.28
CA LEU A 152 -14.52 -0.96 13.99
C LEU A 152 -13.50 -1.27 12.88
N TYR A 153 -12.39 -0.54 12.83
CA TYR A 153 -11.33 -0.80 11.85
C TYR A 153 -10.79 -2.23 11.96
N LYS A 154 -10.50 -2.66 13.19
CA LYS A 154 -10.00 -4.02 13.45
C LYS A 154 -11.03 -5.11 13.19
N TYR A 155 -12.29 -4.85 13.50
CA TYR A 155 -13.37 -5.78 13.16
C TYR A 155 -13.44 -6.03 11.66
N LEU A 156 -13.38 -4.97 10.86
CA LEU A 156 -13.39 -5.07 9.40
C LEU A 156 -12.14 -5.79 8.86
N GLU A 157 -10.95 -5.46 9.38
CA GLU A 157 -9.72 -6.17 9.01
C GLU A 157 -9.79 -7.67 9.34
N ASN A 158 -10.28 -8.02 10.54
CA ASN A 158 -10.43 -9.41 10.96
C ASN A 158 -11.47 -10.17 10.14
N ALA A 159 -12.47 -9.47 9.62
CA ALA A 159 -13.44 -10.02 8.66
C ALA A 159 -12.86 -10.18 7.24
N GLY A 160 -11.59 -9.82 7.03
CA GLY A 160 -10.87 -10.01 5.76
C GLY A 160 -10.92 -8.82 4.81
N TYR A 161 -11.49 -7.68 5.19
CA TYR A 161 -11.54 -6.49 4.36
C TYR A 161 -10.24 -5.69 4.46
N SER A 162 -9.79 -5.15 3.33
CA SER A 162 -8.77 -4.09 3.30
C SER A 162 -9.44 -2.75 3.56
N VAL A 163 -8.97 -2.03 4.59
CA VAL A 163 -9.63 -0.81 5.07
C VAL A 163 -8.70 0.40 4.94
N LEU A 164 -9.17 1.46 4.29
CA LEU A 164 -8.54 2.76 4.29
C LEU A 164 -9.26 3.67 5.30
N MET A 165 -8.56 4.12 6.32
CA MET A 165 -9.06 5.18 7.20
C MET A 165 -9.03 6.51 6.44
N ILE A 166 -10.18 7.09 6.17
CA ILE A 166 -10.27 8.36 5.46
C ILE A 166 -9.89 9.49 6.41
N ARG A 167 -8.92 10.28 6.00
CA ARG A 167 -8.49 11.46 6.75
C ARG A 167 -9.55 12.55 6.64
N LYS A 168 -9.73 13.34 7.71
CA LYS A 168 -10.59 14.52 7.66
C LYS A 168 -10.03 15.52 6.63
N PRO A 169 -10.85 16.08 5.74
CA PRO A 169 -10.38 17.04 4.76
C PRO A 169 -9.94 18.36 5.43
N LYS A 170 -9.05 19.10 4.76
CA LYS A 170 -8.41 20.29 5.32
C LYS A 170 -9.40 21.39 5.74
N GLU A 171 -10.46 21.57 4.98
CA GLU A 171 -11.51 22.57 5.24
C GLU A 171 -12.21 22.36 6.58
N LEU A 172 -12.22 21.12 7.06
CA LEU A 172 -12.84 20.77 8.33
C LEU A 172 -11.90 20.88 9.53
N TRP A 173 -10.67 21.34 9.33
CA TRP A 173 -9.68 21.48 10.41
C TRP A 173 -9.84 22.78 11.21
N THR A 174 -10.69 23.68 10.76
CA THR A 174 -10.84 25.04 11.33
C THR A 174 -11.63 25.11 12.62
N ASP A 175 -12.37 24.06 12.98
CA ASP A 175 -13.21 24.01 14.18
C ASP A 175 -12.41 23.72 15.46
N GLY A 176 -11.29 24.36 15.61
CA GLY A 176 -10.50 24.59 16.83
C GLY A 176 -10.33 23.41 17.82
N TYR A 177 -11.38 22.71 18.14
CA TYR A 177 -11.41 21.60 19.11
C TYR A 177 -10.95 20.27 18.50
N ASN A 178 -11.28 20.02 17.25
CA ASN A 178 -11.04 18.77 16.53
C ASN A 178 -9.92 18.86 15.50
N ALA A 179 -9.07 19.88 15.57
CA ALA A 179 -7.91 19.98 14.69
C ALA A 179 -6.93 18.83 14.99
N PRO A 180 -6.53 18.02 13.97
CA PRO A 180 -5.65 16.88 14.17
C PRO A 180 -4.33 17.25 14.85
N GLU A 181 -3.78 18.43 14.56
CA GLU A 181 -2.52 18.92 15.14
C GLU A 181 -2.57 19.06 16.67
N ARG A 182 -3.79 19.16 17.24
CA ARG A 182 -3.99 19.30 18.69
C ARG A 182 -4.02 17.97 19.44
N ASN A 183 -3.99 16.84 18.72
CA ASN A 183 -3.93 15.52 19.34
C ASN A 183 -2.81 14.64 18.74
N PRO A 184 -1.54 14.93 19.07
CA PRO A 184 -0.42 14.15 18.56
C PRO A 184 -0.47 12.68 18.95
N ILE A 185 -1.13 12.35 20.08
CA ILE A 185 -1.29 10.96 20.54
C ILE A 185 -2.17 10.18 19.56
N ALA A 186 -3.33 10.74 19.19
CA ALA A 186 -4.23 10.10 18.24
C ALA A 186 -3.60 9.97 16.85
N LEU A 187 -2.88 11.00 16.39
CA LEU A 187 -2.16 10.95 15.10
C LEU A 187 -1.07 9.89 15.09
N ASN A 188 -0.26 9.80 16.14
CA ASN A 188 0.79 8.79 16.27
C ASN A 188 0.22 7.38 16.39
N PHE A 189 -0.87 7.23 17.12
CA PHE A 189 -1.60 5.96 17.20
C PHE A 189 -2.15 5.56 15.82
N GLY A 190 -2.83 6.49 15.14
CA GLY A 190 -3.38 6.26 13.81
C GLY A 190 -2.32 5.89 12.79
N ALA A 191 -1.20 6.60 12.75
CA ALA A 191 -0.09 6.32 11.85
C ALA A 191 0.51 4.92 12.01
N ARG A 192 0.41 4.34 13.22
CA ARG A 192 0.90 2.98 13.51
C ARG A 192 -0.13 1.88 13.29
N LYS A 193 -1.42 2.21 13.38
CA LYS A 193 -2.51 1.22 13.45
C LYS A 193 -3.42 1.18 12.24
N TYR A 194 -3.44 2.25 11.45
CA TYR A 194 -4.31 2.37 10.29
C TYR A 194 -3.53 2.56 8.99
N GLN A 195 -4.12 2.10 7.91
CA GLN A 195 -3.81 2.64 6.59
C GLN A 195 -4.63 3.92 6.43
N ILE A 196 -3.96 5.07 6.39
CA ILE A 196 -4.62 6.37 6.36
C ILE A 196 -4.49 6.97 4.97
N SER A 197 -5.56 7.58 4.46
CA SER A 197 -5.54 8.33 3.21
C SER A 197 -4.54 9.50 3.28
N LYS A 198 -4.03 9.92 2.12
CA LYS A 198 -3.28 11.18 2.03
C LYS A 198 -4.16 12.35 2.47
N GLU A 199 -3.52 13.47 2.78
CA GLU A 199 -4.23 14.74 2.98
C GLU A 199 -4.95 15.12 1.69
N TYR A 200 -6.15 15.65 1.83
CA TYR A 200 -6.96 16.10 0.70
C TYR A 200 -7.82 17.30 1.09
N SER A 201 -8.32 17.98 0.07
CA SER A 201 -9.25 19.10 0.13
C SER A 201 -10.54 18.70 -0.58
N LEU A 202 -11.68 19.07 -0.05
CA LEU A 202 -12.99 18.89 -0.69
C LEU A 202 -13.13 19.74 -1.95
N ASP A 203 -12.42 20.87 -2.02
CA ASP A 203 -12.43 21.78 -3.16
C ASP A 203 -11.52 21.28 -4.31
N ALA A 204 -10.72 20.24 -4.07
CA ALA A 204 -9.80 19.68 -5.06
C ALA A 204 -10.34 18.39 -5.68
N ALA A 205 -11.05 18.50 -6.78
CA ALA A 205 -11.63 17.36 -7.51
C ALA A 205 -10.68 16.17 -7.70
N PRO A 206 -9.37 16.33 -8.08
CA PRO A 206 -8.46 15.20 -8.23
C PRO A 206 -8.26 14.37 -6.95
N ASN A 207 -8.39 14.98 -5.78
CA ASN A 207 -8.22 14.29 -4.50
C ASN A 207 -9.46 13.44 -4.15
N ILE A 208 -10.64 13.94 -4.45
CA ILE A 208 -11.91 13.22 -4.28
C ILE A 208 -11.98 12.06 -5.27
N GLU A 209 -11.61 12.29 -6.52
CA GLU A 209 -11.50 11.25 -7.54
C GLU A 209 -10.55 10.13 -7.11
N PHE A 210 -9.41 10.49 -6.50
CA PHE A 210 -8.47 9.50 -5.96
C PHE A 210 -9.12 8.65 -4.87
N LEU A 211 -9.87 9.23 -3.92
CA LEU A 211 -10.57 8.48 -2.88
C LEU A 211 -11.60 7.52 -3.47
N ASN A 212 -12.41 8.01 -4.41
CA ASN A 212 -13.42 7.22 -5.10
C ASN A 212 -12.83 6.07 -5.92
N LYS A 213 -11.68 6.28 -6.55
CA LYS A 213 -10.93 5.22 -7.22
C LYS A 213 -10.27 4.24 -6.26
N SER A 214 -9.91 4.69 -5.06
CA SER A 214 -9.20 3.85 -4.09
C SER A 214 -10.10 2.87 -3.35
N CYS A 215 -11.38 3.18 -3.15
CA CYS A 215 -12.30 2.37 -2.37
C CYS A 215 -13.52 1.93 -3.18
N ASP A 216 -13.96 0.70 -2.96
CA ASP A 216 -15.18 0.17 -3.57
C ASP A 216 -16.43 0.59 -2.77
N THR A 217 -16.34 0.53 -1.46
CA THR A 217 -17.40 0.86 -0.52
C THR A 217 -16.92 1.93 0.46
N PHE A 218 -17.81 2.83 0.85
CA PHE A 218 -17.54 3.80 1.91
C PHE A 218 -18.45 3.52 3.11
N LEU A 219 -17.84 3.42 4.30
CA LEU A 219 -18.52 3.16 5.54
C LEU A 219 -18.32 4.35 6.48
N ILE A 220 -19.42 4.88 6.99
CA ILE A 220 -19.40 5.90 8.04
C ILE A 220 -19.87 5.30 9.37
N GLY A 221 -19.17 5.62 10.43
CA GLY A 221 -19.57 5.26 11.81
C GLY A 221 -18.35 5.02 12.69
N SER A 222 -18.52 4.72 13.93
CA SER A 222 -19.72 4.93 14.76
C SER A 222 -19.53 6.27 15.47
N ASP A 223 -20.51 6.88 16.00
CA ASP A 223 -20.49 8.10 16.80
C ASP A 223 -21.66 9.03 16.39
N GLN A 224 -21.79 10.17 17.05
CA GLN A 224 -22.79 11.21 16.75
C GLN A 224 -22.41 12.05 15.51
N LEU A 225 -21.98 11.39 14.43
CA LEU A 225 -21.44 12.07 13.24
C LEU A 225 -22.50 12.91 12.48
N TRP A 226 -23.77 12.64 12.72
CA TRP A 226 -24.89 13.40 12.15
C TRP A 226 -25.46 14.45 13.10
N ASN A 227 -24.78 14.71 14.23
CA ASN A 227 -25.19 15.73 15.18
C ASN A 227 -24.89 17.14 14.63
N PRO A 228 -25.91 17.95 14.28
CA PRO A 228 -25.70 19.26 13.68
C PRO A 228 -25.10 20.28 14.65
N LYS A 229 -25.14 20.01 15.97
CA LYS A 229 -24.55 20.89 17.00
C LYS A 229 -23.03 20.62 17.16
N VAL A 230 -22.57 19.43 16.77
CA VAL A 230 -21.18 19.02 16.95
C VAL A 230 -20.38 19.26 15.67
N TYR A 231 -20.99 19.07 14.50
CA TYR A 231 -20.31 19.13 13.22
C TYR A 231 -20.96 20.14 12.27
N ALA A 232 -20.23 21.22 11.98
CA ALA A 232 -20.68 22.25 11.04
C ALA A 232 -20.82 21.71 9.60
N TYR A 233 -20.03 20.72 9.24
CA TYR A 233 -19.96 20.16 7.89
C TYR A 233 -20.66 18.80 7.79
N LYS A 234 -21.95 18.79 8.06
CA LYS A 234 -22.80 17.58 8.03
C LYS A 234 -22.77 16.84 6.69
N TYR A 235 -22.59 17.52 5.56
CA TYR A 235 -22.54 16.89 4.24
C TYR A 235 -21.39 15.89 4.09
N TYR A 236 -20.22 16.19 4.63
CA TYR A 236 -19.09 15.26 4.66
C TYR A 236 -19.46 13.93 5.32
N PHE A 237 -20.17 13.97 6.43
CA PHE A 237 -20.61 12.79 7.16
C PHE A 237 -21.85 12.10 6.56
N PHE A 238 -22.41 12.66 5.48
CA PHE A 238 -23.38 11.98 4.62
C PHE A 238 -22.71 11.35 3.38
N LEU A 239 -21.38 11.41 3.29
CA LEU A 239 -20.59 10.88 2.19
C LEU A 239 -20.96 11.53 0.84
N ASP A 240 -21.20 12.84 0.84
CA ASP A 240 -21.55 13.59 -0.38
C ASP A 240 -20.40 13.64 -1.40
N PHE A 241 -19.15 13.50 -0.92
CA PHE A 241 -17.97 13.43 -1.78
C PHE A 241 -17.80 12.07 -2.48
N VAL A 242 -18.61 11.09 -2.12
CA VAL A 242 -18.55 9.73 -2.67
C VAL A 242 -19.49 9.64 -3.88
N ASP A 243 -18.95 9.12 -4.98
CA ASP A 243 -19.69 8.92 -6.24
C ASP A 243 -20.99 8.13 -6.02
N ALA A 244 -22.01 8.44 -6.82
CA ALA A 244 -23.37 7.89 -6.65
C ALA A 244 -23.42 6.36 -6.81
N GLU A 245 -22.60 5.81 -7.68
CA GLU A 245 -22.51 4.37 -7.96
C GLU A 245 -21.78 3.57 -6.90
N LYS A 246 -21.09 4.22 -5.96
CA LYS A 246 -20.40 3.56 -4.86
C LYS A 246 -21.36 3.14 -3.76
N ARG A 247 -21.03 2.03 -3.12
CA ARG A 247 -21.78 1.57 -1.96
C ARG A 247 -21.47 2.44 -0.75
N LYS A 248 -22.53 3.03 -0.16
CA LYS A 248 -22.45 3.84 1.04
C LYS A 248 -23.13 3.10 2.19
N ILE A 249 -22.46 2.94 3.32
CA ILE A 249 -22.95 2.21 4.50
C ILE A 249 -22.83 3.12 5.72
N SER A 250 -23.85 3.11 6.55
CA SER A 250 -23.82 3.69 7.89
C SER A 250 -23.85 2.60 8.94
N TYR A 251 -22.92 2.67 9.91
CA TYR A 251 -22.86 1.74 11.03
C TYR A 251 -22.84 2.50 12.35
N ALA A 252 -23.89 2.35 13.14
CA ALA A 252 -24.06 2.96 14.45
C ALA A 252 -23.79 4.48 14.48
N THR A 253 -24.08 5.16 13.38
CA THR A 253 -24.03 6.62 13.30
C THR A 253 -25.32 7.21 13.84
N SER A 254 -25.24 8.28 14.64
CA SER A 254 -26.41 8.89 15.28
C SER A 254 -26.44 10.41 15.12
N VAL A 255 -27.62 10.99 15.36
CA VAL A 255 -27.85 12.45 15.42
C VAL A 255 -27.57 13.02 16.81
N GLY A 256 -27.30 12.20 17.81
CA GLY A 256 -27.12 12.61 19.20
C GLY A 256 -28.44 12.69 19.98
N ALA A 257 -28.46 13.56 20.99
CA ALA A 257 -29.64 13.72 21.80
C ALA A 257 -30.82 14.28 20.98
N PRO A 258 -32.05 13.86 21.28
CA PRO A 258 -33.25 14.44 20.66
C PRO A 258 -33.34 15.94 20.94
N HIS A 259 -33.87 16.69 20.01
CA HIS A 259 -34.07 18.14 20.08
C HIS A 259 -35.52 18.44 20.42
#